data_f91ea8f41e7bea6c5caf0af4a18bfd14
#
_entry.id   f91ea8f41e7bea6c5caf0af4a18bfd14
#
_cell.length_a   1.000
_cell.length_b   1.000
_cell.length_c   1.000
_cell.angle_alpha   90.00
_cell.angle_beta   90.00
_cell.angle_gamma   90.00
#
_symmetry.space_group_name_H-M   'P 1'
#
loop_
_entity.id
_entity.type
_entity.pdbx_description
1 polymer ?
#
loop_
_entity_poly.entity_id
_entity_poly.type
_entity_poly.pdbx_seq_one_letter_code
_entity_poly.pdbx_strand_id
1 'polypeptide(L)'
;MTTRTLIKNLAAANDGETSVSGWVDKVRDQKKVQFVVLRDESGAVQLVHPRSFNDDGTPAEDPLAEIISGLAQGTFLTATGELKHDERVKLGGVEIKLADIEIAAEAIPETPIAEDSSVDKRMDWRFLDLRVPRNNLIFRIQTTLEHAWRSYWVENDFIEVHTPKLMASASESKAELFEVDYFETKAYLAQSPQFFKQMAQSAGFGKIFEIAPSFRADPSFTSRHATEFTMVDSEISWISSHEDVMALHEELMVAGFQAVKDKHGEEIEKLFGIEVTVPTTPFPRIPLAEAKQIVSDRGYTVPRADADMDPEGERQIAAYVKETYGHDFVFLTDYAASIRPFYHMRHADDPGLTNSYDLVFNGVEISTGAQREHRVDVLEAQIRDKGMEPEELDFYLDFFRYGVPPHGGFGMGLGRVLMLLLGLPNLREATYLFRGPTRLTP
;
A
#
# COMPACT_ATOMS: atom_id res chain seq x y z
N MET A 1 -20.72 23.44 -10.48
CA MET A 1 -19.24 23.45 -10.30
C MET A 1 -18.66 24.06 -11.55
N THR A 2 -17.90 25.15 -11.44
CA THR A 2 -17.09 25.66 -12.54
C THR A 2 -16.08 24.57 -12.92
N THR A 3 -16.08 24.18 -14.17
CA THR A 3 -15.18 23.12 -14.67
C THR A 3 -13.77 23.70 -14.73
N ARG A 4 -12.93 23.33 -13.77
CA ARG A 4 -11.51 23.69 -13.73
C ARG A 4 -10.77 22.98 -14.87
N THR A 5 -9.93 23.69 -15.59
CA THR A 5 -9.04 23.08 -16.59
C THR A 5 -7.88 22.39 -15.88
N LEU A 6 -7.76 21.07 -16.06
CA LEU A 6 -6.60 20.30 -15.56
C LEU A 6 -5.41 20.48 -16.49
N ILE A 7 -4.21 20.63 -15.91
CA ILE A 7 -2.98 20.86 -16.69
C ILE A 7 -2.72 19.74 -17.71
N LYS A 8 -3.01 18.48 -17.37
CA LYS A 8 -2.86 17.35 -18.30
C LYS A 8 -3.67 17.46 -19.58
N ASN A 9 -4.74 18.24 -19.59
CA ASN A 9 -5.63 18.39 -20.73
C ASN A 9 -5.16 19.50 -21.69
N LEU A 10 -4.17 20.31 -21.30
CA LEU A 10 -3.71 21.45 -22.11
C LEU A 10 -3.06 21.01 -23.42
N ALA A 11 -2.32 19.92 -23.43
CA ALA A 11 -1.68 19.42 -24.64
C ALA A 11 -2.67 18.99 -25.75
N ALA A 12 -3.91 18.68 -25.38
CA ALA A 12 -4.98 18.34 -26.30
C ALA A 12 -5.95 19.50 -26.57
N ALA A 13 -5.79 20.64 -25.86
CA ALA A 13 -6.62 21.81 -26.05
C ALA A 13 -6.13 22.63 -27.27
N ASN A 14 -7.01 23.42 -27.86
CA ASN A 14 -6.62 24.36 -28.92
C ASN A 14 -5.92 25.60 -28.32
N ASP A 15 -5.05 26.24 -29.11
CA ASP A 15 -4.50 27.55 -28.77
C ASP A 15 -5.61 28.57 -28.48
N GLY A 16 -5.41 29.41 -27.48
CA GLY A 16 -6.37 30.42 -27.07
C GLY A 16 -6.33 30.78 -25.61
N GLU A 17 -7.29 31.59 -25.18
CA GLU A 17 -7.41 31.99 -23.78
C GLU A 17 -7.69 30.77 -22.88
N THR A 18 -6.91 30.68 -21.79
CA THR A 18 -7.04 29.58 -20.82
C THR A 18 -6.74 30.07 -19.42
N SER A 19 -7.27 29.34 -18.43
CA SER A 19 -7.01 29.58 -17.02
C SER A 19 -6.70 28.26 -16.33
N VAL A 20 -5.64 28.24 -15.52
CA VAL A 20 -5.19 27.07 -14.74
C VAL A 20 -4.86 27.49 -13.32
N SER A 21 -5.11 26.60 -12.36
CA SER A 21 -4.79 26.83 -10.94
C SER A 21 -3.86 25.73 -10.44
N GLY A 22 -2.90 26.11 -9.61
CA GLY A 22 -1.94 25.15 -9.06
C GLY A 22 -0.92 25.81 -8.13
N TRP A 23 0.05 25.02 -7.74
CA TRP A 23 1.18 25.47 -6.93
C TRP A 23 2.35 25.86 -7.80
N VAL A 24 3.02 26.96 -7.42
CA VAL A 24 4.31 27.34 -7.98
C VAL A 24 5.34 26.26 -7.63
N ASP A 25 5.86 25.57 -8.64
CA ASP A 25 6.91 24.57 -8.49
C ASP A 25 8.30 25.21 -8.59
N LYS A 26 8.47 26.11 -9.57
CA LYS A 26 9.74 26.80 -9.82
C LYS A 26 9.52 28.13 -10.51
N VAL A 27 10.29 29.14 -10.09
CA VAL A 27 10.41 30.43 -10.78
C VAL A 27 11.81 30.56 -11.38
N ARG A 28 11.89 31.00 -12.61
CA ARG A 28 13.15 31.39 -13.28
C ARG A 28 13.00 32.82 -13.75
N ASP A 29 13.58 33.75 -12.98
CA ASP A 29 13.53 35.16 -13.26
C ASP A 29 14.79 35.57 -14.05
N GLN A 30 14.62 35.86 -15.34
CA GLN A 30 15.69 36.26 -16.23
C GLN A 30 15.49 37.71 -16.70
N LYS A 31 16.57 38.32 -17.21
CA LYS A 31 16.58 39.74 -17.58
C LYS A 31 15.47 40.13 -18.55
N LYS A 32 15.14 39.27 -19.54
CA LYS A 32 14.18 39.58 -20.61
C LYS A 32 12.88 38.79 -20.52
N VAL A 33 12.84 37.76 -19.73
CA VAL A 33 11.68 36.83 -19.67
C VAL A 33 11.67 36.15 -18.32
N GLN A 34 10.49 35.95 -17.79
CA GLN A 34 10.25 35.16 -16.59
C GLN A 34 9.51 33.89 -16.93
N PHE A 35 9.84 32.80 -16.24
CA PHE A 35 9.15 31.53 -16.37
C PHE A 35 8.69 31.07 -14.98
N VAL A 36 7.45 30.63 -14.92
CA VAL A 36 6.91 29.95 -13.74
C VAL A 36 6.47 28.56 -14.16
N VAL A 37 6.94 27.53 -13.45
CA VAL A 37 6.38 26.20 -13.56
C VAL A 37 5.24 26.10 -12.56
N LEU A 38 4.03 25.91 -13.04
CA LEU A 38 2.84 25.71 -12.25
C LEU A 38 2.46 24.24 -12.29
N ARG A 39 2.09 23.66 -11.16
CA ARG A 39 1.74 22.26 -11.02
C ARG A 39 0.39 22.10 -10.35
N ASP A 40 -0.47 21.25 -10.92
CA ASP A 40 -1.64 20.70 -10.26
C ASP A 40 -1.48 19.18 -10.01
N GLU A 41 -2.53 18.51 -9.55
CA GLU A 41 -2.53 17.05 -9.34
C GLU A 41 -2.40 16.22 -10.61
N SER A 42 -2.56 16.82 -11.77
CA SER A 42 -2.58 16.15 -13.07
C SER A 42 -1.29 16.33 -13.88
N GLY A 43 -0.49 17.36 -13.58
CA GLY A 43 0.71 17.65 -14.33
C GLY A 43 1.36 18.98 -14.00
N ALA A 44 2.25 19.43 -14.89
CA ALA A 44 2.90 20.72 -14.78
C ALA A 44 2.89 21.45 -16.15
N VAL A 45 2.80 22.76 -16.12
CA VAL A 45 2.84 23.64 -17.30
C VAL A 45 3.82 24.78 -17.09
N GLN A 46 4.47 25.21 -18.16
CA GLN A 46 5.29 26.42 -18.16
C GLN A 46 4.41 27.65 -18.43
N LEU A 47 4.48 28.62 -17.54
CA LEU A 47 3.95 29.95 -17.76
C LEU A 47 5.11 30.84 -18.20
N VAL A 48 4.90 31.71 -19.18
CA VAL A 48 5.92 32.61 -19.69
C VAL A 48 5.44 34.06 -19.68
N HIS A 49 6.29 34.96 -19.18
CA HIS A 49 6.05 36.39 -19.16
C HIS A 49 7.27 37.15 -19.73
N PRO A 50 7.17 37.68 -20.98
CA PRO A 50 8.19 38.60 -21.50
C PRO A 50 8.17 39.89 -20.77
N ARG A 51 9.32 40.34 -20.24
CA ARG A 51 9.44 41.65 -19.55
C ARG A 51 9.38 42.80 -20.55
N SER A 52 8.72 43.86 -20.14
CA SER A 52 8.65 45.10 -20.93
C SER A 52 9.87 45.98 -20.70
N PHE A 53 10.30 46.70 -21.77
CA PHE A 53 11.43 47.65 -21.72
C PHE A 53 11.04 48.95 -22.37
N ASN A 54 11.58 50.09 -21.86
CA ASN A 54 11.49 51.39 -22.46
C ASN A 54 12.40 51.47 -23.71
N ASP A 55 12.24 52.51 -24.50
CA ASP A 55 13.01 52.72 -25.74
C ASP A 55 14.53 52.89 -25.47
N ASP A 56 14.91 53.34 -24.27
CA ASP A 56 16.29 53.45 -23.84
C ASP A 56 16.90 52.13 -23.30
N GLY A 57 16.12 51.03 -23.32
CA GLY A 57 16.53 49.69 -22.86
C GLY A 57 16.49 49.52 -21.33
N THR A 58 15.94 50.47 -20.58
CA THR A 58 15.65 50.31 -19.16
C THR A 58 14.36 49.47 -18.97
N PRO A 59 14.21 48.72 -17.86
CA PRO A 59 12.97 48.02 -17.55
C PRO A 59 11.80 49.01 -17.48
N ALA A 60 10.70 48.72 -18.17
CA ALA A 60 9.45 49.44 -18.02
C ALA A 60 8.73 49.04 -16.75
N GLU A 61 7.76 49.82 -16.31
CA GLU A 61 6.85 49.47 -15.24
C GLU A 61 6.05 48.20 -15.66
N ASP A 62 6.14 47.16 -14.87
CA ASP A 62 5.56 45.83 -15.19
C ASP A 62 5.09 45.17 -13.89
N PRO A 63 3.84 45.46 -13.44
CA PRO A 63 3.31 44.94 -12.18
C PRO A 63 3.25 43.39 -12.15
N LEU A 64 3.01 42.74 -13.29
CA LEU A 64 3.00 41.28 -13.36
C LEU A 64 4.41 40.71 -13.16
N ALA A 65 5.44 41.38 -13.71
CA ALA A 65 6.82 40.96 -13.47
C ALA A 65 7.23 41.10 -12.00
N GLU A 66 6.73 42.13 -11.29
CA GLU A 66 6.97 42.29 -9.85
C GLU A 66 6.32 41.20 -9.04
N ILE A 67 5.06 40.85 -9.35
CA ILE A 67 4.34 39.70 -8.74
C ILE A 67 5.15 38.42 -8.93
N ILE A 68 5.56 38.11 -10.17
CA ILE A 68 6.31 36.90 -10.49
C ILE A 68 7.64 36.82 -9.73
N SER A 69 8.34 37.94 -9.62
CA SER A 69 9.62 38.01 -8.89
C SER A 69 9.46 37.76 -7.38
N GLY A 70 8.29 38.04 -6.81
CA GLY A 70 7.95 37.80 -5.40
C GLY A 70 7.38 36.39 -5.10
N LEU A 71 7.10 35.55 -6.11
CA LEU A 71 6.49 34.26 -5.90
C LEU A 71 7.43 33.28 -5.18
N ALA A 72 6.98 32.77 -4.05
CA ALA A 72 7.63 31.68 -3.36
C ALA A 72 7.18 30.31 -3.92
N GLN A 73 8.06 29.33 -3.90
CA GLN A 73 7.71 27.94 -4.20
C GLN A 73 6.60 27.45 -3.26
N GLY A 74 5.57 26.81 -3.82
CA GLY A 74 4.42 26.34 -3.05
C GLY A 74 3.28 27.35 -2.92
N THR A 75 3.44 28.61 -3.38
CA THR A 75 2.32 29.55 -3.50
C THR A 75 1.25 28.98 -4.42
N PHE A 76 0.00 28.98 -3.99
CA PHE A 76 -1.13 28.56 -4.79
C PHE A 76 -1.76 29.74 -5.50
N LEU A 77 -1.86 29.64 -6.82
CA LEU A 77 -2.36 30.73 -7.66
C LEU A 77 -3.22 30.21 -8.82
N THR A 78 -3.98 31.12 -9.40
CA THR A 78 -4.63 30.95 -10.70
C THR A 78 -3.93 31.85 -11.71
N ALA A 79 -3.52 31.25 -12.84
CA ALA A 79 -2.89 31.94 -13.95
C ALA A 79 -3.83 31.95 -15.13
N THR A 80 -4.04 33.11 -15.74
CA THR A 80 -4.81 33.31 -16.97
C THR A 80 -3.89 33.82 -18.07
N GLY A 81 -4.08 33.34 -19.28
CA GLY A 81 -3.26 33.75 -20.42
C GLY A 81 -3.60 32.99 -21.70
N GLU A 82 -2.76 33.15 -22.70
CA GLU A 82 -2.90 32.51 -24.00
C GLU A 82 -2.10 31.21 -24.06
N LEU A 83 -2.80 30.07 -24.22
CA LEU A 83 -2.18 28.74 -24.47
C LEU A 83 -1.54 28.73 -25.86
N LYS A 84 -0.31 28.26 -25.94
CA LYS A 84 0.44 28.07 -27.18
C LYS A 84 1.10 26.69 -27.20
N HIS A 85 1.03 26.02 -28.34
CA HIS A 85 1.82 24.83 -28.60
C HIS A 85 3.22 25.22 -29.08
N ASP A 86 4.24 24.64 -28.44
CA ASP A 86 5.64 24.82 -28.81
C ASP A 86 6.43 23.55 -28.46
N GLU A 87 6.84 22.79 -29.46
CA GLU A 87 7.59 21.53 -29.33
C GLU A 87 8.91 21.69 -28.56
N ARG A 88 9.44 22.90 -28.42
CA ARG A 88 10.64 23.19 -27.65
C ARG A 88 10.40 23.16 -26.14
N VAL A 89 9.14 23.27 -25.72
CA VAL A 89 8.76 23.24 -24.31
C VAL A 89 8.70 21.78 -23.81
N LYS A 90 9.65 21.41 -22.97
CA LYS A 90 9.78 20.03 -22.45
C LYS A 90 8.62 19.59 -21.54
N LEU A 91 7.80 20.50 -21.04
CA LEU A 91 6.64 20.24 -20.20
C LEU A 91 5.38 20.11 -21.06
N GLY A 92 5.25 18.98 -21.74
CA GLY A 92 4.04 18.66 -22.51
C GLY A 92 3.87 19.40 -23.85
N GLY A 93 4.91 20.07 -24.36
CA GLY A 93 4.86 20.76 -25.66
C GLY A 93 3.95 21.99 -25.68
N VAL A 94 3.60 22.54 -24.51
CA VAL A 94 2.72 23.70 -24.39
C VAL A 94 3.23 24.69 -23.36
N GLU A 95 2.92 25.97 -23.55
CA GLU A 95 3.14 27.01 -22.55
C GLU A 95 1.95 27.98 -22.53
N ILE A 96 1.80 28.71 -21.43
CA ILE A 96 0.81 29.76 -21.28
C ILE A 96 1.54 31.10 -21.22
N LYS A 97 1.28 31.96 -22.22
CA LYS A 97 1.72 33.36 -22.18
C LYS A 97 0.83 34.10 -21.19
N LEU A 98 1.41 34.48 -20.04
CA LEU A 98 0.68 35.09 -18.92
C LEU A 98 0.05 36.41 -19.32
N ALA A 99 -1.22 36.58 -18.96
CA ALA A 99 -1.94 37.84 -18.96
C ALA A 99 -2.21 38.34 -17.53
N ASP A 100 -2.49 37.40 -16.59
CA ASP A 100 -2.82 37.74 -15.21
C ASP A 100 -2.50 36.60 -14.25
N ILE A 101 -2.27 36.95 -12.98
CA ILE A 101 -2.07 36.03 -11.84
C ILE A 101 -2.92 36.49 -10.65
N GLU A 102 -3.76 35.58 -10.14
CA GLU A 102 -4.48 35.74 -8.89
C GLU A 102 -3.86 34.81 -7.82
N ILE A 103 -3.24 35.36 -6.77
CA ILE A 103 -2.69 34.59 -5.66
C ILE A 103 -3.83 34.25 -4.69
N ALA A 104 -4.16 32.95 -4.58
CA ALA A 104 -5.16 32.47 -3.66
C ALA A 104 -4.59 32.15 -2.26
N ALA A 105 -3.32 31.69 -2.18
CA ALA A 105 -2.65 31.42 -0.92
C ALA A 105 -1.13 31.52 -1.08
N GLU A 106 -0.51 32.42 -0.33
CA GLU A 106 0.93 32.58 -0.28
C GLU A 106 1.61 31.43 0.48
N ALA A 107 2.79 31.02 0.02
CA ALA A 107 3.66 30.10 0.76
C ALA A 107 4.77 30.88 1.46
N ILE A 108 5.26 30.32 2.57
CA ILE A 108 6.50 30.82 3.18
C ILE A 108 7.68 30.52 2.24
N PRO A 109 8.68 31.41 2.19
CA PRO A 109 9.76 31.33 1.18
C PRO A 109 10.63 30.08 1.26
N GLU A 110 10.76 29.49 2.45
CA GLU A 110 11.66 28.35 2.69
C GLU A 110 10.87 27.03 2.76
N THR A 111 11.15 26.11 1.85
CA THR A 111 10.59 24.76 1.89
C THR A 111 11.36 23.94 2.92
N PRO A 112 10.67 23.31 3.91
CA PRO A 112 11.34 22.59 4.99
C PRO A 112 11.96 21.27 4.55
N ILE A 113 11.58 20.73 3.39
CA ILE A 113 12.11 19.48 2.82
C ILE A 113 12.66 19.71 1.41
N ALA A 114 13.66 18.92 1.05
CA ALA A 114 14.25 18.83 -0.28
C ALA A 114 14.19 17.39 -0.78
N GLU A 115 14.54 17.15 -2.04
CA GLU A 115 14.50 15.84 -2.68
C GLU A 115 15.36 14.79 -1.95
N ASP A 116 16.47 15.19 -1.36
CA ASP A 116 17.41 14.37 -0.60
C ASP A 116 17.10 14.30 0.91
N SER A 117 16.01 14.88 1.37
CA SER A 117 15.62 14.82 2.78
C SER A 117 15.38 13.37 3.24
N SER A 118 15.80 13.07 4.47
CA SER A 118 15.56 11.75 5.08
C SER A 118 14.08 11.39 5.10
N VAL A 119 13.78 10.08 5.11
CA VAL A 119 12.40 9.57 5.18
C VAL A 119 11.66 10.15 6.39
N ASP A 120 12.30 10.22 7.57
CA ASP A 120 11.67 10.75 8.77
C ASP A 120 11.28 12.23 8.63
N LYS A 121 12.17 13.06 8.06
CA LYS A 121 11.87 14.47 7.78
C LYS A 121 10.77 14.62 6.73
N ARG A 122 10.75 13.77 5.71
CA ARG A 122 9.68 13.73 4.71
C ARG A 122 8.33 13.33 5.33
N MET A 123 8.33 12.43 6.31
CA MET A 123 7.12 12.07 7.06
C MET A 123 6.61 13.22 7.94
N ASP A 124 7.48 14.06 8.52
CA ASP A 124 7.07 15.25 9.28
C ASP A 124 6.36 16.28 8.40
N TRP A 125 6.72 16.33 7.13
CA TRP A 125 6.17 17.25 6.13
C TRP A 125 5.46 16.50 5.00
N ARG A 126 4.78 15.41 5.35
CA ARG A 126 4.21 14.47 4.38
C ARG A 126 3.31 15.14 3.33
N PHE A 127 2.54 16.15 3.70
CA PHE A 127 1.68 16.89 2.77
C PHE A 127 2.46 17.65 1.68
N LEU A 128 3.71 18.04 1.94
CA LEU A 128 4.61 18.60 0.92
C LEU A 128 5.28 17.49 0.11
N ASP A 129 5.73 16.44 0.77
CA ASP A 129 6.33 15.27 0.15
C ASP A 129 5.38 14.62 -0.89
N LEU A 130 4.08 14.58 -0.60
CA LEU A 130 3.05 14.07 -1.50
C LEU A 130 2.72 14.96 -2.70
N ARG A 131 3.22 16.20 -2.76
CA ARG A 131 3.16 17.03 -3.97
C ARG A 131 4.13 16.55 -5.05
N VAL A 132 5.14 15.77 -4.69
CA VAL A 132 6.08 15.17 -5.64
C VAL A 132 5.35 14.10 -6.46
N PRO A 133 5.36 14.16 -7.81
CA PRO A 133 4.59 13.25 -8.65
C PRO A 133 4.84 11.77 -8.39
N ARG A 134 6.10 11.39 -8.16
CA ARG A 134 6.49 10.02 -7.80
C ARG A 134 5.79 9.54 -6.54
N ASN A 135 5.75 10.37 -5.49
CA ASN A 135 5.16 10.00 -4.21
C ASN A 135 3.62 10.03 -4.26
N ASN A 136 3.03 10.94 -5.02
CA ASN A 136 1.59 10.98 -5.27
C ASN A 136 1.10 9.75 -6.04
N LEU A 137 1.88 9.30 -7.02
CA LEU A 137 1.53 8.14 -7.85
C LEU A 137 1.35 6.86 -7.01
N ILE A 138 2.07 6.70 -5.90
CA ILE A 138 1.93 5.53 -5.00
C ILE A 138 0.45 5.34 -4.59
N PHE A 139 -0.25 6.41 -4.21
CA PHE A 139 -1.65 6.34 -3.75
C PHE A 139 -2.66 6.20 -4.88
N ARG A 140 -2.31 6.64 -6.07
CA ARG A 140 -3.10 6.36 -7.29
C ARG A 140 -3.00 4.88 -7.66
N ILE A 141 -1.82 4.30 -7.51
CA ILE A 141 -1.59 2.86 -7.70
C ILE A 141 -2.32 2.06 -6.62
N GLN A 142 -2.21 2.46 -5.34
CA GLN A 142 -2.99 1.86 -4.25
C GLN A 142 -4.48 1.81 -4.58
N THR A 143 -5.05 2.94 -4.98
CA THR A 143 -6.47 3.03 -5.37
C THR A 143 -6.81 2.06 -6.51
N THR A 144 -5.91 1.89 -7.47
CA THR A 144 -6.12 0.98 -8.60
C THR A 144 -6.08 -0.48 -8.17
N LEU A 145 -5.11 -0.85 -7.31
CA LEU A 145 -5.02 -2.20 -6.72
C LEU A 145 -6.28 -2.55 -5.93
N GLU A 146 -6.67 -1.70 -4.98
CA GLU A 146 -7.86 -1.94 -4.15
C GLU A 146 -9.13 -2.03 -4.99
N HIS A 147 -9.26 -1.18 -6.01
CA HIS A 147 -10.42 -1.23 -6.91
C HIS A 147 -10.44 -2.54 -7.72
N ALA A 148 -9.31 -2.96 -8.26
CA ALA A 148 -9.20 -4.21 -9.03
C ALA A 148 -9.55 -5.43 -8.16
N TRP A 149 -9.03 -5.49 -6.94
CA TRP A 149 -9.35 -6.56 -5.99
C TRP A 149 -10.82 -6.57 -5.58
N ARG A 150 -11.43 -5.40 -5.30
CA ARG A 150 -12.87 -5.31 -5.03
C ARG A 150 -13.70 -5.76 -6.22
N SER A 151 -13.34 -5.34 -7.44
CA SER A 151 -14.05 -5.77 -8.65
C SER A 151 -13.97 -7.28 -8.83
N TYR A 152 -12.77 -7.86 -8.71
CA TYR A 152 -12.56 -9.29 -8.77
C TYR A 152 -13.45 -10.04 -7.74
N TRP A 153 -13.45 -9.61 -6.49
CA TRP A 153 -14.25 -10.26 -5.47
C TRP A 153 -15.76 -10.12 -5.70
N VAL A 154 -16.24 -8.95 -6.04
CA VAL A 154 -17.67 -8.71 -6.30
C VAL A 154 -18.15 -9.50 -7.52
N GLU A 155 -17.36 -9.60 -8.57
CA GLU A 155 -17.64 -10.39 -9.77
C GLU A 155 -17.63 -11.90 -9.50
N ASN A 156 -17.00 -12.34 -8.42
CA ASN A 156 -16.94 -13.73 -7.96
C ASN A 156 -17.84 -14.03 -6.73
N ASP A 157 -18.89 -13.21 -6.53
CA ASP A 157 -19.90 -13.37 -5.48
C ASP A 157 -19.38 -13.27 -4.03
N PHE A 158 -18.32 -12.49 -3.80
CA PHE A 158 -17.89 -12.18 -2.44
C PHE A 158 -18.70 -11.04 -1.84
N ILE A 159 -18.89 -11.10 -0.53
CA ILE A 159 -19.55 -10.04 0.27
C ILE A 159 -18.48 -9.23 1.00
N GLU A 160 -18.45 -7.91 0.81
CA GLU A 160 -17.61 -7.01 1.62
C GLU A 160 -18.22 -6.88 3.02
N VAL A 161 -17.44 -7.13 4.06
CA VAL A 161 -17.82 -6.95 5.45
C VAL A 161 -16.95 -5.90 6.12
N HIS A 162 -17.47 -5.28 7.19
CA HIS A 162 -16.73 -4.31 8.01
C HIS A 162 -16.76 -4.79 9.46
N THR A 163 -15.69 -5.44 9.88
CA THR A 163 -15.60 -6.03 11.20
C THR A 163 -15.28 -5.00 12.27
N PRO A 164 -15.72 -5.19 13.53
CA PRO A 164 -15.36 -4.32 14.65
C PRO A 164 -13.85 -4.21 14.83
N LYS A 165 -13.38 -3.00 15.15
CA LYS A 165 -11.97 -2.74 15.48
C LYS A 165 -11.74 -2.56 16.98
N LEU A 166 -12.82 -2.54 17.79
CA LEU A 166 -12.78 -2.64 19.23
C LEU A 166 -13.10 -4.07 19.64
N MET A 167 -12.15 -4.74 20.29
CA MET A 167 -12.19 -6.15 20.64
C MET A 167 -12.20 -6.35 22.14
N ALA A 168 -12.87 -7.39 22.62
CA ALA A 168 -12.83 -7.79 24.04
C ALA A 168 -11.58 -8.63 24.37
N SER A 169 -10.92 -9.21 23.36
CA SER A 169 -9.75 -10.08 23.53
C SER A 169 -8.79 -9.99 22.34
N ALA A 170 -7.56 -10.51 22.51
CA ALA A 170 -6.61 -10.65 21.43
C ALA A 170 -7.07 -11.70 20.40
N SER A 171 -6.85 -11.43 19.12
CA SER A 171 -7.03 -12.42 18.04
C SER A 171 -5.74 -13.16 17.69
N GLU A 172 -4.58 -12.55 17.90
CA GLU A 172 -3.27 -13.07 17.53
C GLU A 172 -2.35 -13.24 18.75
N SER A 173 -1.88 -12.14 19.35
CA SER A 173 -0.92 -12.15 20.44
C SER A 173 -1.35 -11.21 21.54
N LYS A 174 -1.35 -11.70 22.81
CA LYS A 174 -1.60 -10.86 23.99
C LYS A 174 -0.48 -9.82 24.21
N ALA A 175 0.70 -10.00 23.63
CA ALA A 175 1.86 -9.13 23.86
C ALA A 175 1.86 -7.83 23.01
N GLU A 176 1.10 -7.82 21.91
CA GLU A 176 1.12 -6.72 20.94
C GLU A 176 -0.24 -6.02 20.82
N LEU A 177 -0.89 -5.75 21.94
CA LEU A 177 -2.21 -5.13 22.01
C LEU A 177 -2.12 -3.65 22.39
N PHE A 178 -2.83 -2.80 21.65
CA PHE A 178 -3.19 -1.48 22.12
C PHE A 178 -4.46 -1.57 22.96
N GLU A 179 -4.33 -1.27 24.24
CA GLU A 179 -5.45 -1.19 25.18
C GLU A 179 -6.12 0.18 25.11
N VAL A 180 -7.44 0.21 25.14
CA VAL A 180 -8.27 1.41 25.10
C VAL A 180 -9.26 1.39 26.27
N ASP A 181 -9.41 2.50 26.96
CA ASP A 181 -10.47 2.66 27.95
C ASP A 181 -11.85 2.63 27.25
N TYR A 182 -12.70 1.71 27.68
CA TYR A 182 -14.02 1.50 27.08
C TYR A 182 -15.09 1.51 28.15
N PHE A 183 -15.64 2.69 28.43
CA PHE A 183 -16.59 2.93 29.54
C PHE A 183 -16.02 2.41 30.87
N GLU A 184 -16.68 1.44 31.51
CA GLU A 184 -16.26 0.85 32.78
C GLU A 184 -15.33 -0.37 32.61
N THR A 185 -14.93 -0.71 31.37
CA THR A 185 -14.09 -1.86 31.05
C THR A 185 -12.94 -1.49 30.11
N LYS A 186 -12.20 -2.48 29.64
CA LYS A 186 -11.13 -2.33 28.66
C LYS A 186 -11.54 -2.94 27.32
N ALA A 187 -11.14 -2.29 26.24
CA ALA A 187 -11.17 -2.85 24.89
C ALA A 187 -9.75 -2.87 24.32
N TYR A 188 -9.58 -3.60 23.25
CA TYR A 188 -8.31 -3.69 22.51
C TYR A 188 -8.55 -3.35 21.06
N LEU A 189 -7.57 -2.68 20.42
CA LEU A 189 -7.62 -2.47 18.97
C LEU A 189 -7.34 -3.79 18.25
N ALA A 190 -8.11 -4.06 17.21
CA ALA A 190 -8.05 -5.32 16.46
C ALA A 190 -6.70 -5.50 15.75
N GLN A 191 -6.02 -6.62 16.02
CA GLN A 191 -4.78 -7.02 15.33
C GLN A 191 -5.07 -7.58 13.93
N SER A 192 -6.25 -8.16 13.73
CA SER A 192 -6.79 -8.67 12.47
C SER A 192 -8.31 -8.89 12.61
N PRO A 193 -9.05 -9.11 11.52
CA PRO A 193 -10.47 -9.48 11.56
C PRO A 193 -10.70 -10.98 11.79
N GLN A 194 -9.71 -11.75 12.21
CA GLN A 194 -9.69 -13.23 12.13
C GLN A 194 -10.94 -13.90 12.71
N PHE A 195 -11.37 -13.54 13.92
CA PHE A 195 -12.55 -14.17 14.53
C PHE A 195 -13.84 -13.87 13.76
N PHE A 196 -13.98 -12.65 13.27
CA PHE A 196 -15.21 -12.22 12.62
C PHE A 196 -15.32 -12.71 11.17
N LYS A 197 -14.18 -12.86 10.46
CA LYS A 197 -14.22 -13.45 9.12
C LYS A 197 -14.59 -14.95 9.15
N GLN A 198 -14.20 -15.68 10.20
CA GLN A 198 -14.65 -17.06 10.44
C GLN A 198 -16.12 -17.10 10.90
N MET A 199 -16.57 -16.14 11.73
CA MET A 199 -17.99 -16.01 12.09
C MET A 199 -18.87 -15.82 10.84
N ALA A 200 -18.42 -15.07 9.85
CA ALA A 200 -19.17 -14.88 8.62
C ALA A 200 -19.41 -16.22 7.88
N GLN A 201 -18.48 -17.16 7.98
CA GLN A 201 -18.66 -18.51 7.41
C GLN A 201 -19.77 -19.28 8.16
N SER A 202 -19.80 -19.19 9.50
CA SER A 202 -20.89 -19.72 10.32
C SER A 202 -22.25 -19.07 10.01
N ALA A 203 -22.24 -17.78 9.65
CA ALA A 203 -23.44 -17.05 9.23
C ALA A 203 -23.92 -17.41 7.81
N GLY A 204 -23.19 -18.27 7.09
CA GLY A 204 -23.58 -18.75 5.76
C GLY A 204 -23.24 -17.80 4.62
N PHE A 205 -22.34 -16.84 4.80
CA PHE A 205 -21.94 -15.90 3.74
C PHE A 205 -21.12 -16.59 2.64
N GLY A 206 -20.39 -17.63 2.98
CA GLY A 206 -19.66 -18.48 2.03
C GLY A 206 -18.37 -17.87 1.50
N LYS A 207 -18.39 -16.62 1.08
CA LYS A 207 -17.22 -15.89 0.57
C LYS A 207 -17.27 -14.44 1.06
N ILE A 208 -16.25 -13.99 1.77
CA ILE A 208 -16.17 -12.62 2.26
C ILE A 208 -14.79 -12.02 2.04
N PHE A 209 -14.76 -10.70 2.00
CA PHE A 209 -13.50 -9.92 2.07
C PHE A 209 -13.66 -8.65 2.92
N GLU A 210 -12.54 -8.14 3.37
CA GLU A 210 -12.45 -6.84 4.04
C GLU A 210 -11.12 -6.16 3.66
N ILE A 211 -11.15 -4.85 3.38
CA ILE A 211 -9.95 -4.01 3.32
C ILE A 211 -10.08 -2.98 4.42
N ALA A 212 -9.29 -3.12 5.49
CA ALA A 212 -9.50 -2.35 6.70
C ALA A 212 -8.22 -2.19 7.55
N PRO A 213 -8.19 -1.20 8.48
CA PRO A 213 -7.06 -1.01 9.37
C PRO A 213 -6.94 -2.15 10.39
N SER A 214 -5.69 -2.50 10.70
CA SER A 214 -5.30 -3.38 11.80
C SER A 214 -4.20 -2.72 12.62
N PHE A 215 -4.09 -3.13 13.89
CA PHE A 215 -3.25 -2.46 14.89
C PHE A 215 -2.38 -3.48 15.62
N ARG A 216 -1.07 -3.26 15.66
CA ARG A 216 -0.15 -4.09 16.43
C ARG A 216 0.78 -3.20 17.23
N ALA A 217 0.81 -3.37 18.54
CA ALA A 217 1.73 -2.66 19.44
C ALA A 217 3.15 -3.24 19.36
N ASP A 218 3.61 -3.53 18.15
CA ASP A 218 4.95 -4.05 17.89
C ASP A 218 5.98 -2.94 18.10
N PRO A 219 6.94 -3.10 19.02
CA PRO A 219 8.00 -2.12 19.28
C PRO A 219 9.08 -2.10 18.18
N SER A 220 9.00 -2.97 17.19
CA SER A 220 10.01 -3.11 16.14
C SER A 220 10.13 -1.86 15.27
N PHE A 221 11.35 -1.36 15.11
CA PHE A 221 11.69 -0.20 14.29
C PHE A 221 12.39 -0.65 13.01
N THR A 222 11.64 -1.31 12.11
CA THR A 222 12.18 -1.83 10.85
C THR A 222 11.59 -1.11 9.65
N SER A 223 12.10 -1.40 8.46
CA SER A 223 11.59 -0.85 7.20
C SER A 223 10.24 -1.42 6.77
N ARG A 224 9.73 -2.49 7.42
CA ARG A 224 8.54 -3.24 7.01
C ARG A 224 7.46 -3.40 8.08
N HIS A 225 7.61 -2.72 9.25
CA HIS A 225 6.63 -2.74 10.34
C HIS A 225 6.00 -1.36 10.55
N ALA A 226 4.71 -1.37 10.87
CA ALA A 226 3.91 -0.23 11.27
C ALA A 226 2.98 -0.66 12.41
N THR A 227 2.64 0.26 13.31
CA THR A 227 1.71 -0.02 14.40
C THR A 227 0.24 0.06 13.97
N GLU A 228 -0.04 0.77 12.90
CA GLU A 228 -1.33 0.85 12.21
C GLU A 228 -1.10 0.65 10.71
N PHE A 229 -1.81 -0.28 10.10
CA PHE A 229 -1.65 -0.65 8.69
C PHE A 229 -2.94 -1.20 8.10
N THR A 230 -3.08 -1.12 6.78
CA THR A 230 -4.25 -1.67 6.08
C THR A 230 -3.99 -3.14 5.72
N MET A 231 -4.90 -4.00 6.15
CA MET A 231 -4.97 -5.40 5.74
C MET A 231 -6.00 -5.59 4.64
N VAL A 232 -5.72 -6.55 3.79
CA VAL A 232 -6.57 -7.10 2.73
C VAL A 232 -6.86 -8.54 3.12
N ASP A 233 -8.05 -8.79 3.63
CA ASP A 233 -8.48 -10.06 4.21
C ASP A 233 -9.54 -10.73 3.35
N SER A 234 -9.47 -12.06 3.26
CA SER A 234 -10.51 -12.89 2.62
C SER A 234 -10.70 -14.18 3.38
N GLU A 235 -11.93 -14.71 3.35
CA GLU A 235 -12.25 -16.04 3.89
C GLU A 235 -13.32 -16.69 2.99
N ILE A 236 -13.13 -17.98 2.67
CA ILE A 236 -14.02 -18.76 1.80
C ILE A 236 -14.39 -20.11 2.43
N SER A 237 -15.63 -20.54 2.23
CA SER A 237 -16.15 -21.84 2.66
C SER A 237 -16.13 -22.86 1.53
N TRP A 238 -16.44 -24.11 1.90
CA TRP A 238 -16.57 -25.27 1.00
C TRP A 238 -15.27 -25.67 0.32
N ILE A 239 -14.15 -25.37 0.96
CA ILE A 239 -12.82 -25.74 0.49
C ILE A 239 -12.47 -27.18 0.84
N SER A 240 -11.59 -27.77 0.05
CA SER A 240 -11.03 -29.12 0.29
C SER A 240 -9.71 -29.01 1.07
N SER A 241 -8.91 -27.97 0.81
CA SER A 241 -7.62 -27.77 1.46
C SER A 241 -7.20 -26.28 1.36
N HIS A 242 -6.03 -25.96 1.92
CA HIS A 242 -5.41 -24.63 1.75
C HIS A 242 -4.99 -24.32 0.30
N GLU A 243 -4.92 -25.35 -0.58
CA GLU A 243 -4.66 -25.15 -2.01
C GLU A 243 -5.75 -24.29 -2.68
N ASP A 244 -7.02 -24.45 -2.26
CA ASP A 244 -8.13 -23.65 -2.77
C ASP A 244 -7.95 -22.17 -2.40
N VAL A 245 -7.39 -21.89 -1.22
CA VAL A 245 -7.09 -20.53 -0.75
C VAL A 245 -5.89 -19.95 -1.50
N MET A 246 -4.85 -20.74 -1.76
CA MET A 246 -3.70 -20.31 -2.57
C MET A 246 -4.11 -19.98 -4.00
N ALA A 247 -4.97 -20.78 -4.63
CA ALA A 247 -5.47 -20.53 -5.97
C ALA A 247 -6.25 -19.21 -6.05
N LEU A 248 -7.14 -18.93 -5.08
CA LEU A 248 -7.82 -17.64 -4.96
C LEU A 248 -6.82 -16.47 -4.82
N HIS A 249 -5.80 -16.67 -4.01
CA HIS A 249 -4.79 -15.64 -3.77
C HIS A 249 -3.97 -15.33 -5.03
N GLU A 250 -3.60 -16.35 -5.81
CA GLU A 250 -2.95 -16.19 -7.11
C GLU A 250 -3.78 -15.35 -8.07
N GLU A 251 -5.07 -15.68 -8.24
CA GLU A 251 -5.99 -14.95 -9.13
C GLU A 251 -6.14 -13.48 -8.71
N LEU A 252 -6.23 -13.23 -7.41
CA LEU A 252 -6.30 -11.86 -6.86
C LEU A 252 -5.04 -11.05 -7.19
N MET A 253 -3.85 -11.66 -7.02
CA MET A 253 -2.58 -10.99 -7.33
C MET A 253 -2.48 -10.68 -8.83
N VAL A 254 -2.84 -11.62 -9.69
CA VAL A 254 -2.86 -11.42 -11.15
C VAL A 254 -3.79 -10.26 -11.54
N ALA A 255 -5.03 -10.25 -11.01
CA ALA A 255 -6.01 -9.19 -11.30
C ALA A 255 -5.50 -7.80 -10.89
N GLY A 256 -4.93 -7.67 -9.69
CA GLY A 256 -4.39 -6.41 -9.19
C GLY A 256 -3.20 -5.90 -10.01
N PHE A 257 -2.23 -6.78 -10.29
CA PHE A 257 -1.02 -6.41 -11.04
C PHE A 257 -1.34 -6.08 -12.50
N GLN A 258 -2.28 -6.80 -13.12
CA GLN A 258 -2.74 -6.49 -14.48
C GLN A 258 -3.35 -5.09 -14.54
N ALA A 259 -4.25 -4.75 -13.62
CA ALA A 259 -4.89 -3.44 -13.58
C ALA A 259 -3.88 -2.29 -13.36
N VAL A 260 -2.87 -2.52 -12.52
CA VAL A 260 -1.78 -1.54 -12.31
C VAL A 260 -0.94 -1.37 -13.56
N LYS A 261 -0.53 -2.47 -14.21
CA LYS A 261 0.24 -2.44 -15.45
C LYS A 261 -0.50 -1.67 -16.53
N ASP A 262 -1.77 -1.99 -16.75
CA ASP A 262 -2.58 -1.37 -17.80
C ASP A 262 -2.78 0.13 -17.60
N LYS A 263 -2.92 0.56 -16.36
CA LYS A 263 -3.25 1.96 -16.06
C LYS A 263 -2.05 2.83 -15.74
N HIS A 264 -1.02 2.27 -15.11
CA HIS A 264 0.11 3.02 -14.55
C HIS A 264 1.48 2.52 -15.00
N GLY A 265 1.57 1.47 -15.84
CA GLY A 265 2.84 0.84 -16.21
C GLY A 265 3.87 1.84 -16.74
N GLU A 266 3.50 2.70 -17.66
CA GLU A 266 4.39 3.73 -18.24
C GLU A 266 4.83 4.78 -17.19
N GLU A 267 3.91 5.22 -16.30
CA GLU A 267 4.26 6.18 -15.24
C GLU A 267 5.20 5.54 -14.20
N ILE A 268 4.99 4.25 -13.87
CA ILE A 268 5.84 3.49 -12.94
C ILE A 268 7.25 3.34 -13.54
N GLU A 269 7.36 2.92 -14.79
CA GLU A 269 8.65 2.80 -15.46
C GLU A 269 9.39 4.14 -15.48
N LYS A 270 8.71 5.22 -15.83
CA LYS A 270 9.28 6.58 -15.89
C LYS A 270 9.73 7.11 -14.55
N LEU A 271 8.96 6.91 -13.47
CA LEU A 271 9.18 7.54 -12.17
C LEU A 271 9.89 6.65 -11.15
N PHE A 272 9.79 5.33 -11.29
CA PHE A 272 10.41 4.35 -10.39
C PHE A 272 11.51 3.52 -11.06
N GLY A 273 11.57 3.51 -12.42
CA GLY A 273 12.52 2.69 -13.16
C GLY A 273 12.18 1.19 -13.12
N ILE A 274 10.91 0.85 -12.92
CA ILE A 274 10.43 -0.53 -12.74
C ILE A 274 9.42 -0.86 -13.83
N GLU A 275 9.62 -1.98 -14.51
CA GLU A 275 8.61 -2.58 -15.37
C GLU A 275 7.67 -3.46 -14.54
N VAL A 276 6.37 -3.19 -14.56
CA VAL A 276 5.37 -3.99 -13.85
C VAL A 276 5.20 -5.33 -14.53
N THR A 277 5.61 -6.39 -13.85
CA THR A 277 5.43 -7.78 -14.31
C THR A 277 4.15 -8.36 -13.68
N VAL A 278 3.23 -8.81 -14.53
CA VAL A 278 2.06 -9.55 -14.08
C VAL A 278 2.47 -10.99 -13.80
N PRO A 279 2.24 -11.52 -12.58
CA PRO A 279 2.68 -12.87 -12.25
C PRO A 279 1.91 -13.93 -13.05
N THR A 280 2.58 -15.03 -13.36
CA THR A 280 1.97 -16.21 -14.01
C THR A 280 1.58 -17.26 -12.98
N THR A 281 0.44 -17.92 -13.16
CA THR A 281 -0.01 -19.00 -12.29
C THR A 281 0.32 -20.37 -12.88
N PRO A 282 0.54 -21.40 -12.04
CA PRO A 282 0.58 -21.37 -10.58
C PRO A 282 1.90 -20.80 -10.04
N PHE A 283 1.85 -20.17 -8.85
CA PHE A 283 3.06 -19.75 -8.16
C PHE A 283 3.83 -20.97 -7.61
N PRO A 284 5.17 -20.95 -7.55
CA PRO A 284 5.95 -21.99 -6.89
C PRO A 284 5.47 -22.23 -5.45
N ARG A 285 5.40 -23.50 -5.04
CA ARG A 285 5.07 -23.95 -3.69
C ARG A 285 6.22 -24.76 -3.15
N ILE A 286 6.75 -24.39 -1.99
CA ILE A 286 7.90 -25.03 -1.35
C ILE A 286 7.57 -25.23 0.14
N PRO A 287 7.58 -26.48 0.64
CA PRO A 287 7.45 -26.73 2.08
C PRO A 287 8.54 -25.97 2.87
N LEU A 288 8.19 -25.41 4.03
CA LEU A 288 9.12 -24.60 4.82
C LEU A 288 10.40 -25.36 5.18
N ALA A 289 10.30 -26.65 5.48
CA ALA A 289 11.47 -27.48 5.78
C ALA A 289 12.41 -27.62 4.58
N GLU A 290 11.86 -27.80 3.38
CA GLU A 290 12.62 -27.85 2.13
C GLU A 290 13.23 -26.46 1.81
N ALA A 291 12.46 -25.39 1.99
CA ALA A 291 12.95 -24.03 1.79
C ALA A 291 14.17 -23.73 2.69
N LYS A 292 14.14 -24.14 3.96
CA LYS A 292 15.28 -24.00 4.88
C LYS A 292 16.48 -24.83 4.44
N GLN A 293 16.27 -26.02 3.90
CA GLN A 293 17.34 -26.85 3.34
C GLN A 293 17.98 -26.18 2.12
N ILE A 294 17.16 -25.70 1.17
CA ILE A 294 17.64 -24.96 -0.01
C ILE A 294 18.48 -23.77 0.39
N VAL A 295 18.03 -22.97 1.36
CA VAL A 295 18.75 -21.80 1.86
C VAL A 295 20.06 -22.21 2.53
N SER A 296 20.07 -23.31 3.29
CA SER A 296 21.27 -23.87 3.92
C SER A 296 22.30 -24.33 2.87
N ASP A 297 21.87 -25.00 1.81
CA ASP A 297 22.73 -25.46 0.72
C ASP A 297 23.34 -24.29 -0.07
N ARG A 298 22.68 -23.12 -0.03
CA ARG A 298 23.18 -21.86 -0.58
C ARG A 298 24.13 -21.08 0.37
N GLY A 299 24.41 -21.64 1.54
CA GLY A 299 25.38 -21.11 2.50
C GLY A 299 24.81 -20.20 3.58
N TYR A 300 23.49 -20.12 3.71
CA TYR A 300 22.85 -19.39 4.81
C TYR A 300 22.03 -20.33 5.68
N THR A 301 22.37 -20.43 6.95
CA THR A 301 21.60 -21.22 7.93
C THR A 301 20.67 -20.31 8.72
N VAL A 302 19.36 -20.59 8.66
CA VAL A 302 18.37 -19.89 9.47
C VAL A 302 18.70 -20.08 10.95
N PRO A 303 18.81 -18.99 11.74
CA PRO A 303 19.32 -19.05 13.12
C PRO A 303 18.52 -19.96 14.05
N ARG A 304 17.22 -20.10 13.80
CA ARG A 304 16.31 -20.95 14.60
C ARG A 304 15.58 -21.91 13.70
N ALA A 305 16.02 -23.18 13.71
CA ALA A 305 15.45 -24.23 12.87
C ALA A 305 13.96 -24.49 13.18
N ASP A 306 13.53 -24.28 14.43
CA ASP A 306 12.18 -24.46 14.95
C ASP A 306 11.24 -23.25 14.77
N ALA A 307 11.80 -22.11 14.30
CA ALA A 307 11.05 -20.88 14.07
C ALA A 307 10.64 -20.74 12.60
N ASP A 308 10.01 -19.62 12.29
CA ASP A 308 9.72 -19.16 10.95
C ASP A 308 11.00 -18.85 10.14
N MET A 309 10.84 -18.58 8.83
CA MET A 309 11.92 -18.04 8.02
C MET A 309 12.25 -16.61 8.47
N ASP A 310 13.52 -16.34 8.67
CA ASP A 310 13.94 -14.98 9.00
C ASP A 310 14.08 -14.12 7.73
N PRO A 311 14.21 -12.78 7.85
CA PRO A 311 14.26 -11.88 6.70
C PRO A 311 15.37 -12.18 5.69
N GLU A 312 16.50 -12.74 6.12
CA GLU A 312 17.56 -13.15 5.19
C GLU A 312 17.20 -14.44 4.48
N GLY A 313 16.64 -15.42 5.19
CA GLY A 313 16.10 -16.63 4.60
C GLY A 313 15.02 -16.36 3.55
N GLU A 314 14.11 -15.42 3.81
CA GLU A 314 13.10 -14.96 2.82
C GLU A 314 13.77 -14.43 1.54
N ARG A 315 14.83 -13.63 1.67
CA ARG A 315 15.58 -13.11 0.50
C ARG A 315 16.29 -14.23 -0.26
N GLN A 316 16.90 -15.17 0.44
CA GLN A 316 17.65 -16.29 -0.17
C GLN A 316 16.71 -17.24 -0.93
N ILE A 317 15.54 -17.57 -0.35
CA ILE A 317 14.58 -18.45 -1.03
C ILE A 317 13.94 -17.74 -2.23
N ALA A 318 13.66 -16.45 -2.14
CA ALA A 318 13.16 -15.68 -3.27
C ALA A 318 14.18 -15.60 -4.42
N ALA A 319 15.47 -15.42 -4.11
CA ALA A 319 16.53 -15.45 -5.11
C ALA A 319 16.62 -16.82 -5.80
N TYR A 320 16.53 -17.91 -5.03
CA TYR A 320 16.47 -19.26 -5.59
C TYR A 320 15.28 -19.46 -6.53
N VAL A 321 14.09 -18.99 -6.11
CA VAL A 321 12.86 -19.10 -6.91
C VAL A 321 12.97 -18.29 -8.20
N LYS A 322 13.55 -17.10 -8.14
CA LYS A 322 13.80 -16.27 -9.33
C LYS A 322 14.78 -16.95 -10.30
N GLU A 323 15.85 -17.53 -9.81
CA GLU A 323 16.85 -18.23 -10.62
C GLU A 323 16.31 -19.52 -11.23
N THR A 324 15.50 -20.28 -10.48
CA THR A 324 15.06 -21.63 -10.86
C THR A 324 13.75 -21.61 -11.66
N TYR A 325 12.80 -20.78 -11.27
CA TYR A 325 11.46 -20.73 -11.84
C TYR A 325 11.16 -19.44 -12.62
N GLY A 326 12.04 -18.42 -12.54
CA GLY A 326 11.81 -17.10 -13.15
C GLY A 326 10.68 -16.31 -12.48
N HIS A 327 10.29 -16.67 -11.26
CA HIS A 327 9.11 -16.15 -10.57
C HIS A 327 9.47 -15.23 -9.40
N ASP A 328 8.66 -14.18 -9.18
CA ASP A 328 8.87 -13.21 -8.11
C ASP A 328 8.12 -13.58 -6.82
N PHE A 329 7.17 -14.53 -6.90
CA PHE A 329 6.35 -15.02 -5.80
C PHE A 329 6.67 -16.47 -5.48
N VAL A 330 6.53 -16.85 -4.21
CA VAL A 330 6.57 -18.23 -3.74
C VAL A 330 5.67 -18.40 -2.53
N PHE A 331 4.90 -19.50 -2.51
CA PHE A 331 4.25 -19.96 -1.30
C PHE A 331 5.22 -20.85 -0.52
N LEU A 332 5.48 -20.49 0.73
CA LEU A 332 6.10 -21.38 1.70
C LEU A 332 4.97 -22.09 2.45
N THR A 333 4.97 -23.43 2.51
CA THR A 333 3.86 -24.23 3.04
C THR A 333 4.29 -25.09 4.23
N ASP A 334 3.36 -25.79 4.84
CA ASP A 334 3.61 -26.84 5.84
C ASP A 334 4.36 -26.33 7.08
N TYR A 335 3.86 -25.27 7.65
CA TYR A 335 4.41 -24.69 8.87
C TYR A 335 4.13 -25.53 10.11
N ALA A 336 5.08 -25.57 11.04
CA ALA A 336 4.91 -26.27 12.30
C ALA A 336 3.75 -25.70 13.11
N ALA A 337 2.91 -26.58 13.69
CA ALA A 337 1.78 -26.19 14.52
C ALA A 337 2.20 -25.36 15.76
N SER A 338 3.44 -25.52 16.24
CA SER A 338 3.99 -24.76 17.37
C SER A 338 4.10 -23.26 17.11
N ILE A 339 4.36 -22.85 15.86
CA ILE A 339 4.56 -21.43 15.46
C ILE A 339 3.33 -20.82 14.80
N ARG A 340 2.27 -21.60 14.54
CA ARG A 340 1.01 -21.09 13.95
C ARG A 340 -0.08 -20.90 15.00
N PRO A 341 -1.06 -20.02 14.80
CA PRO A 341 -2.19 -19.84 15.69
C PRO A 341 -3.03 -21.12 15.85
N PHE A 342 -3.79 -21.21 16.94
CA PHE A 342 -4.60 -22.37 17.28
C PHE A 342 -5.71 -22.68 16.25
N TYR A 343 -6.18 -21.71 15.50
CA TYR A 343 -7.25 -21.84 14.53
C TYR A 343 -6.80 -22.39 13.16
N HIS A 344 -5.51 -22.66 12.96
CA HIS A 344 -5.04 -23.35 11.75
C HIS A 344 -5.29 -24.85 11.84
N MET A 345 -5.83 -25.43 10.76
CA MET A 345 -6.04 -26.88 10.69
C MET A 345 -4.67 -27.58 10.58
N ARG A 346 -4.50 -28.65 11.37
CA ARG A 346 -3.32 -29.51 11.31
C ARG A 346 -3.46 -30.55 10.20
N HIS A 347 -2.34 -31.02 9.67
CA HIS A 347 -2.34 -32.14 8.75
C HIS A 347 -2.93 -33.39 9.42
N ALA A 348 -3.68 -34.18 8.65
CA ALA A 348 -4.27 -35.41 9.17
C ALA A 348 -3.20 -36.48 9.47
N ASP A 349 -2.17 -36.55 8.63
CA ASP A 349 -1.10 -37.55 8.73
C ASP A 349 0.07 -37.09 9.61
N ASP A 350 0.26 -35.81 9.77
CA ASP A 350 1.28 -35.22 10.65
C ASP A 350 0.73 -34.00 11.43
N PRO A 351 0.14 -34.22 12.61
CA PRO A 351 -0.41 -33.13 13.42
C PRO A 351 0.62 -32.09 13.90
N GLY A 352 1.91 -32.33 13.70
CA GLY A 352 2.98 -31.36 13.94
C GLY A 352 3.03 -30.24 12.91
N LEU A 353 2.40 -30.43 11.75
CA LEU A 353 2.31 -29.46 10.66
C LEU A 353 0.89 -28.91 10.49
N THR A 354 0.77 -27.79 9.79
CA THR A 354 -0.52 -27.14 9.50
C THR A 354 -0.74 -26.95 8.00
N ASN A 355 -2.00 -27.00 7.58
CA ASN A 355 -2.46 -26.61 6.25
C ASN A 355 -2.42 -25.10 6.09
N SER A 356 -1.22 -24.54 6.15
CA SER A 356 -1.00 -23.10 6.09
C SER A 356 0.16 -22.74 5.17
N TYR A 357 0.18 -21.48 4.78
CA TYR A 357 1.23 -20.93 3.92
C TYR A 357 1.52 -19.49 4.26
N ASP A 358 2.71 -19.02 3.89
CA ASP A 358 3.03 -17.60 3.70
C ASP A 358 3.34 -17.35 2.23
N LEU A 359 2.83 -16.22 1.72
CA LEU A 359 3.18 -15.74 0.38
C LEU A 359 4.32 -14.75 0.49
N VAL A 360 5.45 -15.13 -0.07
CA VAL A 360 6.64 -14.28 -0.18
C VAL A 360 6.69 -13.65 -1.57
N PHE A 361 6.86 -12.33 -1.63
CA PHE A 361 7.04 -11.56 -2.85
C PHE A 361 8.38 -10.81 -2.78
N ASN A 362 9.26 -11.02 -3.76
CA ASN A 362 10.58 -10.38 -3.83
C ASN A 362 11.35 -10.40 -2.48
N GLY A 363 11.29 -11.54 -1.76
CA GLY A 363 12.03 -11.74 -0.51
C GLY A 363 11.43 -11.10 0.73
N VAL A 364 10.15 -10.79 0.71
CA VAL A 364 9.40 -10.34 1.88
C VAL A 364 8.04 -11.05 1.94
N GLU A 365 7.70 -11.61 3.10
CA GLU A 365 6.37 -12.10 3.38
C GLU A 365 5.34 -10.96 3.29
N ILE A 366 4.34 -11.13 2.43
CA ILE A 366 3.24 -10.17 2.24
C ILE A 366 1.92 -10.65 2.82
N SER A 367 1.75 -11.96 3.01
CA SER A 367 0.48 -12.57 3.42
C SER A 367 0.69 -13.90 4.10
N THR A 368 -0.18 -14.20 5.07
CA THR A 368 -0.36 -15.51 5.66
C THR A 368 -1.76 -16.04 5.38
N GLY A 369 -1.88 -17.30 4.97
CA GLY A 369 -3.15 -17.97 4.73
C GLY A 369 -3.18 -19.39 5.26
N ALA A 370 -4.38 -19.95 5.44
CA ALA A 370 -4.56 -21.30 5.93
C ALA A 370 -5.96 -21.86 5.64
N GLN A 371 -6.07 -23.17 5.63
CA GLN A 371 -7.30 -23.86 5.98
C GLN A 371 -7.51 -23.74 7.49
N ARG A 372 -8.72 -23.44 7.93
CA ARG A 372 -9.05 -23.25 9.34
C ARG A 372 -9.58 -24.54 9.95
N GLU A 373 -9.27 -24.78 11.22
CA GLU A 373 -9.95 -25.80 11.98
C GLU A 373 -11.40 -25.39 12.22
N HIS A 374 -12.33 -26.29 11.95
CA HIS A 374 -13.77 -26.01 12.05
C HIS A 374 -14.49 -26.96 13.02
N ARG A 375 -13.79 -27.96 13.54
CA ARG A 375 -14.32 -28.91 14.53
C ARG A 375 -14.04 -28.36 15.92
N VAL A 376 -15.11 -28.14 16.70
CA VAL A 376 -15.03 -27.43 18.00
C VAL A 376 -14.18 -28.17 19.01
N ASP A 377 -14.29 -29.50 19.08
CA ASP A 377 -13.50 -30.34 19.99
C ASP A 377 -12.00 -30.27 19.69
N VAL A 378 -11.63 -30.22 18.42
CA VAL A 378 -10.24 -30.02 17.99
C VAL A 378 -9.74 -28.62 18.29
N LEU A 379 -10.58 -27.59 18.05
CA LEU A 379 -10.26 -26.21 18.39
C LEU A 379 -9.98 -26.04 19.88
N GLU A 380 -10.84 -26.60 20.77
CA GLU A 380 -10.63 -26.56 22.21
C GLU A 380 -9.31 -27.23 22.62
N ALA A 381 -8.97 -28.38 22.00
CA ALA A 381 -7.68 -29.03 22.26
C ALA A 381 -6.50 -28.16 21.79
N GLN A 382 -6.59 -27.56 20.60
CA GLN A 382 -5.54 -26.68 20.07
C GLN A 382 -5.37 -25.38 20.89
N ILE A 383 -6.45 -24.84 21.46
CA ILE A 383 -6.41 -23.70 22.39
C ILE A 383 -5.61 -24.08 23.65
N ARG A 384 -5.89 -25.25 24.24
CA ARG A 384 -5.14 -25.76 25.41
C ARG A 384 -3.67 -26.01 25.09
N ASP A 385 -3.36 -26.56 23.92
CA ASP A 385 -1.98 -26.75 23.44
C ASP A 385 -1.19 -25.43 23.35
N LYS A 386 -1.88 -24.32 23.16
CA LYS A 386 -1.30 -22.97 23.17
C LYS A 386 -1.24 -22.34 24.55
N GLY A 387 -1.61 -23.08 25.62
CA GLY A 387 -1.60 -22.57 26.99
C GLY A 387 -2.69 -21.54 27.27
N MET A 388 -3.80 -21.59 26.55
CA MET A 388 -4.99 -20.75 26.74
C MET A 388 -6.14 -21.60 27.28
N GLU A 389 -7.09 -20.97 27.95
CA GLU A 389 -8.30 -21.62 28.41
C GLU A 389 -9.43 -21.40 27.41
N PRO A 390 -10.11 -22.47 26.93
CA PRO A 390 -11.22 -22.35 25.97
C PRO A 390 -12.33 -21.42 26.42
N GLU A 391 -12.58 -21.34 27.73
CA GLU A 391 -13.59 -20.49 28.36
C GLU A 391 -13.33 -19.00 28.10
N GLU A 392 -12.09 -18.57 27.93
CA GLU A 392 -11.73 -17.19 27.55
C GLU A 392 -12.15 -16.85 26.12
N LEU A 393 -12.43 -17.87 25.30
CA LEU A 393 -12.79 -17.77 23.88
C LEU A 393 -14.18 -18.36 23.60
N ASP A 394 -15.03 -18.51 24.59
CA ASP A 394 -16.37 -19.08 24.41
C ASP A 394 -17.18 -18.38 23.32
N PHE A 395 -17.12 -17.04 23.25
CA PHE A 395 -17.82 -16.28 22.21
C PHE A 395 -17.36 -16.67 20.79
N TYR A 396 -16.09 -17.06 20.60
CA TYR A 396 -15.54 -17.51 19.35
C TYR A 396 -15.90 -18.98 19.09
N LEU A 397 -15.79 -19.85 20.10
CA LEU A 397 -16.15 -21.26 19.98
C LEU A 397 -17.64 -21.47 19.68
N ASP A 398 -18.50 -20.55 20.16
CA ASP A 398 -19.93 -20.58 19.84
C ASP A 398 -20.20 -20.54 18.33
N PHE A 399 -19.40 -19.88 17.53
CA PHE A 399 -19.56 -19.87 16.07
C PHE A 399 -19.50 -21.29 15.50
N PHE A 400 -18.68 -22.17 16.09
CA PHE A 400 -18.43 -23.54 15.61
C PHE A 400 -19.38 -24.57 16.21
N ARG A 401 -19.92 -24.29 17.41
CA ARG A 401 -20.86 -25.22 18.11
C ARG A 401 -22.17 -25.45 17.34
N TYR A 402 -22.52 -24.53 16.45
CA TYR A 402 -23.75 -24.62 15.63
C TYR A 402 -23.50 -25.06 14.19
N GLY A 403 -22.30 -25.49 13.88
CA GLY A 403 -21.92 -26.04 12.59
C GLY A 403 -21.36 -25.00 11.63
N VAL A 404 -20.10 -25.16 11.25
CA VAL A 404 -19.39 -24.32 10.29
C VAL A 404 -18.86 -25.22 9.17
N PRO A 405 -19.01 -24.83 7.89
CA PRO A 405 -18.40 -25.59 6.80
C PRO A 405 -16.87 -25.51 6.85
N PRO A 406 -16.15 -26.45 6.23
CA PRO A 406 -14.75 -26.34 5.98
C PRO A 406 -14.47 -24.99 5.29
N HIS A 407 -13.52 -24.20 5.82
CA HIS A 407 -13.21 -22.85 5.34
C HIS A 407 -11.75 -22.52 5.51
N GLY A 408 -11.32 -21.49 4.83
CA GLY A 408 -9.98 -20.96 4.89
C GLY A 408 -9.89 -19.58 4.29
N GLY A 409 -8.77 -18.93 4.48
CA GLY A 409 -8.56 -17.58 4.00
C GLY A 409 -7.16 -17.07 4.31
N PHE A 410 -6.94 -15.81 3.99
CA PHE A 410 -5.66 -15.17 4.19
C PHE A 410 -5.84 -13.73 4.70
N GLY A 411 -4.75 -13.17 5.21
CA GLY A 411 -4.59 -11.74 5.49
C GLY A 411 -3.32 -11.23 4.85
N MET A 412 -3.40 -10.16 4.07
CA MET A 412 -2.31 -9.58 3.29
C MET A 412 -2.10 -8.12 3.65
N GLY A 413 -0.84 -7.71 3.79
CA GLY A 413 -0.47 -6.32 4.07
C GLY A 413 -0.42 -5.46 2.79
N LEU A 414 -1.40 -4.56 2.57
CA LEU A 414 -1.47 -3.68 1.40
C LEU A 414 -0.18 -2.87 1.21
N GLY A 415 0.34 -2.28 2.28
CA GLY A 415 1.55 -1.46 2.21
C GLY A 415 2.80 -2.25 1.81
N ARG A 416 2.91 -3.53 2.22
CA ARG A 416 4.03 -4.40 1.79
C ARG A 416 3.94 -4.70 0.29
N VAL A 417 2.76 -4.99 -0.24
CA VAL A 417 2.56 -5.19 -1.68
C VAL A 417 2.98 -3.95 -2.47
N LEU A 418 2.52 -2.76 -2.06
CA LEU A 418 2.89 -1.49 -2.70
C LEU A 418 4.40 -1.22 -2.62
N MET A 419 4.99 -1.44 -1.44
CA MET A 419 6.42 -1.25 -1.23
C MET A 419 7.25 -2.08 -2.21
N LEU A 420 6.91 -3.35 -2.35
CA LEU A 420 7.65 -4.29 -3.20
C LEU A 420 7.37 -4.10 -4.68
N LEU A 421 6.12 -3.84 -5.05
CA LEU A 421 5.73 -3.54 -6.44
C LEU A 421 6.47 -2.33 -7.00
N LEU A 422 6.74 -1.32 -6.16
CA LEU A 422 7.38 -0.06 -6.53
C LEU A 422 8.84 0.03 -6.12
N GLY A 423 9.44 -1.06 -5.61
CA GLY A 423 10.84 -1.09 -5.18
C GLY A 423 11.17 -0.04 -4.11
N LEU A 424 10.21 0.29 -3.25
CA LEU A 424 10.42 1.26 -2.19
C LEU A 424 11.27 0.65 -1.07
N PRO A 425 12.24 1.38 -0.53
CA PRO A 425 13.12 0.84 0.51
C PRO A 425 12.42 0.74 1.88
N ASN A 426 11.27 1.39 2.05
CA ASN A 426 10.62 1.51 3.35
C ASN A 426 9.09 1.59 3.22
N LEU A 427 8.38 0.83 4.06
CA LEU A 427 6.92 0.81 4.17
C LEU A 427 6.31 2.20 4.46
N ARG A 428 7.06 3.08 5.15
CA ARG A 428 6.63 4.46 5.44
C ARG A 428 6.30 5.23 4.17
N GLU A 429 7.02 4.99 3.09
CA GLU A 429 6.79 5.65 1.80
C GLU A 429 5.50 5.16 1.12
N ALA A 430 5.15 3.89 1.33
CA ALA A 430 3.90 3.29 0.85
C ALA A 430 2.68 3.61 1.72
N THR A 431 2.85 4.34 2.82
CA THR A 431 1.78 4.68 3.77
C THR A 431 1.45 6.17 3.68
N TYR A 432 0.14 6.52 3.65
CA TYR A 432 -0.29 7.93 3.57
C TYR A 432 0.23 8.73 4.76
N LEU A 433 -0.16 8.35 5.98
CA LEU A 433 0.35 8.88 7.24
C LEU A 433 0.78 7.72 8.12
N PHE A 434 2.08 7.52 8.20
CA PHE A 434 2.68 6.39 8.93
C PHE A 434 2.51 6.52 10.44
N ARG A 435 2.17 5.39 11.10
CA ARG A 435 2.18 5.23 12.55
C ARG A 435 3.21 4.18 12.96
N GLY A 436 4.00 4.52 13.95
CA GLY A 436 5.04 3.65 14.50
C GLY A 436 5.27 3.96 15.98
N PRO A 437 6.17 3.23 16.69
CA PRO A 437 6.34 3.36 18.13
C PRO A 437 6.57 4.78 18.64
N THR A 438 7.13 5.66 17.82
CA THR A 438 7.47 7.05 18.19
C THR A 438 6.74 8.10 17.36
N ARG A 439 5.82 7.71 16.46
CA ARG A 439 5.14 8.64 15.55
C ARG A 439 3.62 8.54 15.64
N LEU A 440 3.00 9.63 16.15
CA LEU A 440 1.54 9.84 16.17
C LEU A 440 1.11 11.09 15.38
N THR A 441 2.07 11.94 14.97
CA THR A 441 1.83 13.16 14.20
C THR A 441 2.77 13.23 12.99
N PRO A 442 2.46 13.95 11.93
CA PRO A 442 1.17 14.50 11.55
C PRO A 442 0.12 13.46 11.33
#